data_feb7e2abd6abc9fc19529bc2f26bb527
#
_entry.id   feb7e2abd6abc9fc19529bc2f26bb527
#
_cell.length_a   1.000
_cell.length_b   1.000
_cell.length_c   1.000
_cell.angle_alpha   90.00
_cell.angle_beta   90.00
_cell.angle_gamma   90.00
#
_symmetry.space_group_name_H-M   'P 1'
#
loop_
_entity.id
_entity.type
_entity.pdbx_description
1 polymer ?
#
loop_
_entity_poly.entity_id
_entity_poly.type
_entity_poly.pdbx_seq_one_letter_code
_entity_poly.pdbx_strand_id
1 'polypeptide(L)'
;MEKYKSEYLNLLNIENKIKELSGGDESEREKLMDFLKYQIKEIGESNLKEGEEEELDNKFLELSNAEKISKVLNNSYGILYGGLEEESSAFDSLGYVIREMESINSIDKITSICQSLKDAYYIIEESIRNIGDIKDNIYYDENELDRINSRLFQISTLKKSMVQP
;
A
#
# COMPACT_ATOMS: atom_id res chain seq x y z
N MET A 1 -9.94 65.38 -37.02
CA MET A 1 -10.27 64.03 -37.52
C MET A 1 -9.22 62.98 -37.14
N GLU A 2 -7.93 63.26 -37.21
CA GLU A 2 -6.85 62.30 -36.86
C GLU A 2 -6.84 61.82 -35.42
N LYS A 3 -7.08 62.74 -34.47
CA LYS A 3 -7.11 62.39 -33.04
C LYS A 3 -8.22 61.39 -32.71
N TYR A 4 -9.39 61.54 -33.30
CA TYR A 4 -10.52 60.62 -33.11
C TYR A 4 -10.23 59.21 -33.65
N LYS A 5 -9.54 59.15 -34.80
CA LYS A 5 -9.14 57.89 -35.45
C LYS A 5 -8.08 57.16 -34.64
N SER A 6 -7.14 57.88 -34.04
CA SER A 6 -6.14 57.34 -33.14
C SER A 6 -6.75 56.77 -31.84
N GLU A 7 -7.65 57.47 -31.22
CA GLU A 7 -8.36 57.05 -30.01
C GLU A 7 -9.23 55.80 -30.28
N TYR A 8 -9.92 55.76 -31.44
CA TYR A 8 -10.72 54.60 -31.83
C TYR A 8 -9.85 53.34 -32.09
N LEU A 9 -8.70 53.46 -32.71
CA LEU A 9 -7.76 52.37 -32.91
C LEU A 9 -7.17 51.89 -31.58
N ASN A 10 -6.92 52.77 -30.64
CA ASN A 10 -6.50 52.40 -29.28
C ASN A 10 -7.56 51.64 -28.54
N LEU A 11 -8.83 52.07 -28.62
CA LEU A 11 -9.95 51.38 -28.04
C LEU A 11 -10.09 49.93 -28.56
N LEU A 12 -10.07 49.78 -29.90
CA LEU A 12 -10.11 48.47 -30.54
C LEU A 12 -8.95 47.55 -30.12
N ASN A 13 -7.74 48.14 -29.97
CA ASN A 13 -6.58 47.37 -29.52
C ASN A 13 -6.70 46.90 -28.04
N ILE A 14 -7.28 47.76 -27.19
CA ILE A 14 -7.57 47.42 -25.80
C ILE A 14 -8.68 46.35 -25.71
N GLU A 15 -9.76 46.49 -26.48
CA GLU A 15 -10.83 45.49 -26.57
C GLU A 15 -10.33 44.15 -27.04
N ASN A 16 -9.46 44.12 -28.07
CA ASN A 16 -8.81 42.88 -28.56
C ASN A 16 -7.88 42.25 -27.49
N LYS A 17 -7.09 43.07 -26.79
CA LYS A 17 -6.27 42.58 -25.67
C LYS A 17 -7.09 42.05 -24.51
N ILE A 18 -8.20 42.72 -24.16
CA ILE A 18 -9.14 42.21 -23.15
C ILE A 18 -9.71 40.87 -23.60
N LYS A 19 -10.05 40.72 -24.89
CA LYS A 19 -10.60 39.51 -25.46
C LYS A 19 -9.58 38.36 -25.49
N GLU A 20 -8.32 38.64 -25.85
CA GLU A 20 -7.20 37.69 -25.77
C GLU A 20 -6.89 37.26 -24.34
N LEU A 21 -6.88 38.20 -23.39
CA LEU A 21 -6.64 37.93 -21.96
C LEU A 21 -7.84 37.28 -21.26
N SER A 22 -9.06 37.50 -21.74
CA SER A 22 -10.28 36.90 -21.20
C SER A 22 -10.59 35.51 -21.77
N GLY A 23 -9.86 35.03 -22.80
CA GLY A 23 -9.99 33.66 -23.31
C GLY A 23 -11.32 33.35 -24.01
N GLY A 24 -12.12 34.38 -24.42
CA GLY A 24 -13.37 34.17 -25.14
C GLY A 24 -14.61 34.90 -24.58
N ASP A 25 -15.75 34.27 -24.70
CA ASP A 25 -17.06 34.79 -24.26
C ASP A 25 -17.10 34.94 -22.71
N GLU A 26 -17.80 35.99 -22.22
CA GLU A 26 -17.96 36.27 -20.78
C GLU A 26 -18.52 35.06 -20.02
N SER A 27 -19.36 34.27 -20.66
CA SER A 27 -19.88 33.01 -20.13
C SER A 27 -18.80 31.94 -19.91
N GLU A 28 -17.81 31.83 -20.78
CA GLU A 28 -16.68 30.87 -20.62
C GLU A 28 -15.75 31.33 -19.49
N ARG A 29 -15.54 32.63 -19.35
CA ARG A 29 -14.76 33.20 -18.26
C ARG A 29 -15.43 32.97 -16.90
N GLU A 30 -16.74 33.15 -16.78
CA GLU A 30 -17.46 32.83 -15.53
C GLU A 30 -17.35 31.38 -15.16
N LYS A 31 -17.53 30.47 -16.11
CA LYS A 31 -17.35 29.02 -15.89
C LYS A 31 -15.95 28.65 -15.42
N LEU A 32 -14.94 29.26 -16.06
CA LEU A 32 -13.55 29.03 -15.66
C LEU A 32 -13.25 29.58 -14.26
N MET A 33 -13.78 30.77 -13.93
CA MET A 33 -13.66 31.38 -12.61
C MET A 33 -14.30 30.50 -11.52
N ASP A 34 -15.49 29.98 -11.78
CA ASP A 34 -16.21 29.13 -10.83
C ASP A 34 -15.51 27.78 -10.66
N PHE A 35 -14.98 27.22 -11.74
CA PHE A 35 -14.15 26.01 -11.69
C PHE A 35 -12.88 26.23 -10.86
N LEU A 36 -12.15 27.32 -11.09
CA LEU A 36 -10.94 27.64 -10.32
C LEU A 36 -11.26 27.91 -8.84
N LYS A 37 -12.35 28.60 -8.52
CA LYS A 37 -12.81 28.80 -7.14
C LYS A 37 -13.12 27.48 -6.45
N TYR A 38 -13.78 26.57 -7.16
CA TYR A 38 -14.06 25.21 -6.67
C TYR A 38 -12.77 24.46 -6.37
N GLN A 39 -11.81 24.45 -7.30
CA GLN A 39 -10.51 23.81 -7.11
C GLN A 39 -9.73 24.40 -5.91
N ILE A 40 -9.68 25.72 -5.80
CA ILE A 40 -9.02 26.40 -4.67
C ILE A 40 -9.67 25.99 -3.35
N LYS A 41 -10.99 25.89 -3.31
CA LYS A 41 -11.73 25.46 -2.12
C LYS A 41 -11.40 23.99 -1.77
N GLU A 42 -11.42 23.08 -2.75
CA GLU A 42 -11.06 21.66 -2.56
C GLU A 42 -9.63 21.50 -2.01
N ILE A 43 -8.68 22.25 -2.57
CA ILE A 43 -7.29 22.23 -2.09
C ILE A 43 -7.21 22.75 -0.65
N GLY A 44 -7.88 23.87 -0.36
CA GLY A 44 -7.87 24.47 0.97
C GLY A 44 -8.50 23.56 2.03
N GLU A 45 -9.60 22.89 1.71
CA GLU A 45 -10.29 21.96 2.61
C GLU A 45 -9.51 20.65 2.81
N SER A 46 -8.66 20.26 1.85
CA SER A 46 -7.87 19.05 1.93
C SER A 46 -6.71 19.13 2.92
N ASN A 47 -6.35 20.32 3.41
CA ASN A 47 -5.27 20.54 4.38
C ASN A 47 -3.96 19.83 4.04
N LEU A 48 -3.54 19.91 2.76
CA LEU A 48 -2.29 19.30 2.29
C LEU A 48 -1.07 19.91 3.00
N LYS A 49 -0.12 19.06 3.36
CA LYS A 49 1.16 19.48 3.92
C LYS A 49 2.27 19.24 2.91
N GLU A 50 3.28 20.11 2.92
CA GLU A 50 4.48 19.93 2.12
C GLU A 50 5.22 18.66 2.54
N GLY A 51 5.57 17.80 1.56
CA GLY A 51 6.23 16.52 1.82
C GLY A 51 5.32 15.39 2.33
N GLU A 52 4.02 15.65 2.60
CA GLU A 52 3.09 14.65 3.15
C GLU A 52 3.01 13.38 2.29
N GLU A 53 2.98 13.53 0.99
CA GLU A 53 2.88 12.37 0.08
C GLU A 53 4.10 11.46 0.18
N GLU A 54 5.32 12.02 0.18
CA GLU A 54 6.55 11.26 0.30
C GLU A 54 6.66 10.55 1.66
N GLU A 55 6.27 11.22 2.75
CA GLU A 55 6.21 10.62 4.07
C GLU A 55 5.23 9.45 4.12
N LEU A 56 4.03 9.64 3.53
CA LEU A 56 2.99 8.61 3.49
C LEU A 56 3.39 7.43 2.59
N ASP A 57 4.02 7.68 1.44
CA ASP A 57 4.51 6.63 0.55
C ASP A 57 5.57 5.76 1.25
N ASN A 58 6.53 6.38 1.95
CA ASN A 58 7.54 5.65 2.71
C ASN A 58 6.91 4.80 3.81
N LYS A 59 5.96 5.36 4.56
CA LYS A 59 5.26 4.65 5.64
C LYS A 59 4.35 3.54 5.10
N PHE A 60 3.70 3.77 3.96
CA PHE A 60 2.92 2.74 3.26
C PHE A 60 3.78 1.54 2.87
N LEU A 61 4.97 1.79 2.30
CA LEU A 61 5.91 0.72 1.94
C LEU A 61 6.37 -0.07 3.17
N GLU A 62 6.70 0.59 4.26
CA GLU A 62 7.11 -0.05 5.51
C GLU A 62 6.00 -0.95 6.07
N LEU A 63 4.80 -0.41 6.27
CA LEU A 63 3.66 -1.14 6.83
C LEU A 63 3.18 -2.26 5.90
N SER A 64 3.16 -2.04 4.58
CA SER A 64 2.78 -3.05 3.60
C SER A 64 3.76 -4.23 3.57
N ASN A 65 5.06 -3.97 3.76
CA ASN A 65 6.06 -5.02 3.92
C ASN A 65 5.88 -5.79 5.23
N ALA A 66 5.64 -5.10 6.34
CA ALA A 66 5.37 -5.73 7.64
C ALA A 66 4.10 -6.60 7.59
N GLU A 67 3.03 -6.12 6.95
CA GLU A 67 1.80 -6.90 6.70
C GLU A 67 2.10 -8.20 5.95
N LYS A 68 2.82 -8.07 4.82
CA LYS A 68 3.16 -9.23 3.98
C LYS A 68 3.99 -10.26 4.74
N ILE A 69 5.01 -9.81 5.49
CA ILE A 69 5.85 -10.69 6.30
C ILE A 69 5.00 -11.36 7.38
N SER A 70 4.17 -10.61 8.10
CA SER A 70 3.27 -11.13 9.13
C SER A 70 2.34 -12.21 8.57
N LYS A 71 1.69 -11.97 7.44
CA LYS A 71 0.82 -12.96 6.78
C LYS A 71 1.56 -14.26 6.42
N VAL A 72 2.76 -14.15 5.85
CA VAL A 72 3.57 -15.33 5.48
C VAL A 72 3.99 -16.12 6.71
N LEU A 73 4.47 -15.44 7.76
CA LEU A 73 4.91 -16.11 8.99
C LEU A 73 3.75 -16.76 9.73
N ASN A 74 2.58 -16.08 9.83
CA ASN A 74 1.39 -16.68 10.45
C ASN A 74 0.92 -17.93 9.70
N ASN A 75 0.85 -17.88 8.38
CA ASN A 75 0.48 -19.04 7.57
C ASN A 75 1.48 -20.17 7.70
N SER A 76 2.78 -19.87 7.62
CA SER A 76 3.86 -20.87 7.78
C SER A 76 3.83 -21.53 9.15
N TYR A 77 3.66 -20.75 10.21
CA TYR A 77 3.54 -21.23 11.57
C TYR A 77 2.30 -22.12 11.74
N GLY A 78 1.16 -21.73 11.16
CA GLY A 78 -0.08 -22.52 11.17
C GLY A 78 0.12 -23.89 10.52
N ILE A 79 0.71 -23.94 9.33
CA ILE A 79 0.96 -25.19 8.61
C ILE A 79 1.95 -26.09 9.39
N LEU A 80 3.03 -25.49 9.89
CA LEU A 80 4.10 -26.26 10.55
C LEU A 80 3.69 -26.77 11.92
N TYR A 81 3.01 -25.94 12.75
CA TYR A 81 2.78 -26.23 14.17
C TYR A 81 1.31 -26.20 14.60
N GLY A 82 0.54 -25.18 14.20
CA GLY A 82 -0.82 -24.98 14.70
C GLY A 82 -1.87 -25.90 14.07
N GLY A 83 -1.55 -26.52 12.92
CA GLY A 83 -2.56 -27.09 12.04
C GLY A 83 -3.41 -26.00 11.37
N LEU A 84 -4.06 -26.34 10.26
CA LEU A 84 -5.06 -25.49 9.60
C LEU A 84 -6.40 -26.21 9.70
N GLU A 85 -7.37 -25.55 10.35
CA GLU A 85 -8.74 -26.07 10.56
C GLU A 85 -8.76 -27.42 11.31
N GLU A 86 -9.08 -28.52 10.63
CA GLU A 86 -9.15 -29.89 11.22
C GLU A 86 -7.92 -30.76 10.86
N GLU A 87 -6.90 -30.20 10.18
CA GLU A 87 -5.73 -30.97 9.75
C GLU A 87 -4.62 -30.94 10.80
N SER A 88 -3.95 -32.09 10.93
CA SER A 88 -2.75 -32.20 11.79
C SER A 88 -1.63 -31.33 11.23
N SER A 89 -0.85 -30.69 12.12
CA SER A 89 0.32 -29.93 11.70
C SER A 89 1.38 -30.84 11.01
N ALA A 90 2.22 -30.24 10.20
CA ALA A 90 3.34 -30.96 9.59
C ALA A 90 4.27 -31.57 10.66
N PHE A 91 4.48 -30.85 11.78
CA PHE A 91 5.28 -31.27 12.91
C PHE A 91 4.67 -32.50 13.61
N ASP A 92 3.35 -32.48 13.86
CA ASP A 92 2.65 -33.63 14.47
C ASP A 92 2.67 -34.85 13.55
N SER A 93 2.45 -34.63 12.24
CA SER A 93 2.48 -35.68 11.23
C SER A 93 3.85 -36.33 11.13
N LEU A 94 4.94 -35.54 11.18
CA LEU A 94 6.31 -36.08 11.21
C LEU A 94 6.58 -36.84 12.49
N GLY A 95 6.13 -36.33 13.64
CA GLY A 95 6.26 -37.04 14.91
C GLY A 95 5.49 -38.35 14.92
N TYR A 96 4.33 -38.44 14.27
CA TYR A 96 3.60 -39.69 14.08
C TYR A 96 4.40 -40.71 13.25
N VAL A 97 4.92 -40.27 12.09
CA VAL A 97 5.75 -41.15 11.21
C VAL A 97 6.97 -41.69 11.95
N ILE A 98 7.66 -40.87 12.75
CA ILE A 98 8.81 -41.30 13.54
C ILE A 98 8.42 -42.41 14.51
N ARG A 99 7.32 -42.28 15.25
CA ARG A 99 6.84 -43.31 16.19
C ARG A 99 6.48 -44.61 15.49
N GLU A 100 5.81 -44.56 14.35
CA GLU A 100 5.48 -45.74 13.55
C GLU A 100 6.76 -46.48 13.09
N MET A 101 7.75 -45.74 12.59
CA MET A 101 9.02 -46.32 12.15
C MET A 101 9.85 -46.87 13.31
N GLU A 102 9.78 -46.29 14.49
CA GLU A 102 10.44 -46.81 15.69
C GLU A 102 9.91 -48.19 16.10
N SER A 103 8.63 -48.46 15.84
CA SER A 103 8.00 -49.75 16.18
C SER A 103 8.56 -50.93 15.35
N ILE A 104 9.21 -50.63 14.21
CA ILE A 104 9.78 -51.63 13.29
C ILE A 104 11.31 -51.49 13.14
N ASN A 105 12.01 -50.85 14.06
CA ASN A 105 13.43 -50.48 13.97
C ASN A 105 14.43 -51.65 14.12
N SER A 106 13.98 -52.90 14.00
CA SER A 106 14.83 -54.10 14.10
C SER A 106 15.77 -54.28 12.90
N ILE A 107 15.68 -53.43 11.87
CA ILE A 107 16.49 -53.48 10.63
C ILE A 107 17.40 -52.25 10.59
N ASP A 108 18.72 -52.45 10.47
CA ASP A 108 19.72 -51.35 10.47
C ASP A 108 19.38 -50.18 9.52
N LYS A 109 18.91 -50.50 8.33
CA LYS A 109 18.49 -49.46 7.36
C LYS A 109 17.31 -48.61 7.86
N ILE A 110 16.34 -49.22 8.54
CA ILE A 110 15.18 -48.52 9.10
C ILE A 110 15.63 -47.63 10.26
N THR A 111 16.53 -48.14 11.10
CA THR A 111 17.11 -47.36 12.21
C THR A 111 17.83 -46.11 11.70
N SER A 112 18.60 -46.22 10.61
CA SER A 112 19.28 -45.05 10.01
C SER A 112 18.31 -44.02 9.46
N ILE A 113 17.24 -44.46 8.80
CA ILE A 113 16.17 -43.53 8.29
C ILE A 113 15.44 -42.85 9.46
N CYS A 114 15.11 -43.62 10.50
CA CYS A 114 14.46 -43.11 11.69
C CYS A 114 15.29 -42.00 12.38
N GLN A 115 16.63 -42.23 12.48
CA GLN A 115 17.53 -41.20 13.01
C GLN A 115 17.54 -39.93 12.17
N SER A 116 17.61 -40.04 10.84
CA SER A 116 17.56 -38.89 9.94
C SER A 116 16.24 -38.11 10.06
N LEU A 117 15.11 -38.80 10.25
CA LEU A 117 13.82 -38.15 10.48
C LEU A 117 13.78 -37.44 11.84
N LYS A 118 14.38 -38.00 12.88
CA LYS A 118 14.52 -37.33 14.19
C LYS A 118 15.37 -36.07 14.10
N ASP A 119 16.48 -36.13 13.40
CA ASP A 119 17.34 -34.97 13.21
C ASP A 119 16.58 -33.84 12.47
N ALA A 120 15.83 -34.19 11.43
CA ALA A 120 14.95 -33.26 10.72
C ALA A 120 13.85 -32.69 11.64
N TYR A 121 13.25 -33.50 12.51
CA TYR A 121 12.24 -33.10 13.46
C TYR A 121 12.75 -31.99 14.40
N TYR A 122 13.96 -32.15 14.96
CA TYR A 122 14.56 -31.13 15.82
C TYR A 122 14.91 -29.85 15.08
N ILE A 123 15.35 -29.93 13.83
CA ILE A 123 15.61 -28.75 12.98
C ILE A 123 14.31 -27.99 12.70
N ILE A 124 13.23 -28.72 12.41
CA ILE A 124 11.90 -28.11 12.18
C ILE A 124 11.39 -27.47 13.48
N GLU A 125 11.55 -28.13 14.63
CA GLU A 125 11.16 -27.57 15.93
C GLU A 125 11.86 -26.24 16.22
N GLU A 126 13.17 -26.16 15.99
CA GLU A 126 13.94 -24.92 16.13
C GLU A 126 13.46 -23.84 15.14
N SER A 127 13.18 -24.21 13.90
CA SER A 127 12.66 -23.31 12.88
C SER A 127 11.29 -22.75 13.25
N ILE A 128 10.40 -23.57 13.80
CA ILE A 128 9.08 -23.16 14.31
C ILE A 128 9.23 -22.12 15.43
N ARG A 129 10.14 -22.35 16.38
CA ARG A 129 10.43 -21.37 17.45
C ARG A 129 10.91 -20.04 16.89
N ASN A 130 11.87 -20.07 15.97
CA ASN A 130 12.38 -18.86 15.32
C ASN A 130 11.30 -18.09 14.54
N ILE A 131 10.42 -18.79 13.83
CA ILE A 131 9.26 -18.19 13.15
C ILE A 131 8.31 -17.55 14.16
N GLY A 132 8.02 -18.23 15.28
CA GLY A 132 7.19 -17.70 16.37
C GLY A 132 7.76 -16.41 16.94
N ASP A 133 9.06 -16.40 17.27
CA ASP A 133 9.75 -15.24 17.82
C ASP A 133 9.69 -14.02 16.86
N ILE A 134 9.93 -14.23 15.57
CA ILE A 134 9.83 -13.15 14.58
C ILE A 134 8.39 -12.68 14.45
N LYS A 135 7.43 -13.60 14.35
CA LYS A 135 5.99 -13.32 14.22
C LYS A 135 5.47 -12.45 15.37
N ASP A 136 5.89 -12.74 16.60
CA ASP A 136 5.44 -12.04 17.80
C ASP A 136 6.09 -10.65 17.95
N ASN A 137 7.20 -10.38 17.26
CA ASN A 137 7.89 -9.10 17.26
C ASN A 137 7.55 -8.19 16.07
N ILE A 138 6.83 -8.69 15.05
CA ILE A 138 6.38 -7.86 13.94
C ILE A 138 5.12 -7.10 14.36
N TYR A 139 5.26 -5.76 14.45
CA TYR A 139 4.13 -4.86 14.62
C TYR A 139 3.63 -4.36 13.27
N TYR A 140 2.35 -4.52 13.03
CA TYR A 140 1.66 -3.98 11.86
C TYR A 140 0.22 -3.63 12.26
N ASP A 141 -0.22 -2.44 11.88
CA ASP A 141 -1.59 -1.94 12.12
C ASP A 141 -2.32 -1.79 10.78
N GLU A 142 -3.29 -2.67 10.55
CA GLU A 142 -4.12 -2.68 9.34
C GLU A 142 -4.92 -1.38 9.18
N ASN A 143 -5.43 -0.82 10.28
CA ASN A 143 -6.19 0.43 10.24
C ASN A 143 -5.29 1.61 9.85
N GLU A 144 -4.03 1.60 10.27
CA GLU A 144 -3.07 2.65 9.89
C GLU A 144 -2.73 2.55 8.40
N LEU A 145 -2.53 1.35 7.86
CA LEU A 145 -2.30 1.11 6.43
C LEU A 145 -3.48 1.61 5.59
N ASP A 146 -4.71 1.31 5.99
CA ASP A 146 -5.92 1.76 5.29
C ASP A 146 -6.08 3.28 5.33
N ARG A 147 -5.75 3.93 6.46
CA ARG A 147 -5.78 5.40 6.56
C ARG A 147 -4.77 6.05 5.63
N ILE A 148 -3.54 5.53 5.58
CA ILE A 148 -2.49 6.02 4.69
C ILE A 148 -2.91 5.85 3.24
N ASN A 149 -3.41 4.67 2.86
CA ASN A 149 -3.88 4.39 1.51
C ASN A 149 -5.02 5.33 1.08
N SER A 150 -5.99 5.56 1.96
CA SER A 150 -7.09 6.49 1.73
C SER A 150 -6.59 7.92 1.54
N ARG A 151 -5.61 8.35 2.33
CA ARG A 151 -5.03 9.69 2.22
C ARG A 151 -4.22 9.87 0.94
N LEU A 152 -3.40 8.91 0.56
CA LEU A 152 -2.66 8.90 -0.71
C LEU A 152 -3.62 8.93 -1.91
N PHE A 153 -4.72 8.17 -1.85
CA PHE A 153 -5.76 8.22 -2.88
C PHE A 153 -6.39 9.61 -3.00
N GLN A 154 -6.68 10.27 -1.88
CA GLN A 154 -7.22 11.64 -1.87
C GLN A 154 -6.23 12.62 -2.52
N ILE A 155 -4.94 12.57 -2.14
CA ILE A 155 -3.87 13.41 -2.73
C ILE A 155 -3.77 13.18 -4.24
N SER A 156 -3.75 11.92 -4.67
CA SER A 156 -3.68 11.55 -6.09
C SER A 156 -4.89 12.05 -6.89
N THR A 157 -6.09 12.01 -6.30
CA THR A 157 -7.32 12.50 -6.93
C THR A 157 -7.27 14.00 -7.12
N LEU A 158 -6.82 14.74 -6.10
CA LEU A 158 -6.63 16.19 -6.19
C LEU A 158 -5.62 16.58 -7.27
N LYS A 159 -4.48 15.88 -7.34
CA LYS A 159 -3.48 16.10 -8.39
C LYS A 159 -4.05 15.90 -9.80
N LYS A 160 -4.86 14.86 -10.00
CA LYS A 160 -5.49 14.60 -11.30
C LYS A 160 -6.52 15.65 -11.67
N SER A 161 -7.30 16.16 -10.72
CA SER A 161 -8.29 17.22 -10.98
C SER A 161 -7.65 18.55 -11.34
N MET A 162 -6.39 18.79 -10.95
CA MET A 162 -5.63 20.00 -11.25
C MET A 162 -4.95 19.99 -12.62
N VAL A 163 -4.71 18.82 -13.21
CA VAL A 163 -3.96 18.66 -14.47
C VAL A 163 -4.85 18.77 -15.70
N GLN A 164 -6.19 18.75 -15.55
CA GLN A 164 -7.12 18.93 -16.66
C GLN A 164 -7.67 20.37 -16.62
N PRO A 165 -7.33 21.22 -17.61
CA PRO A 165 -8.00 22.49 -17.83
C PRO A 165 -9.40 22.30 -18.39
#